data_65ff1f1639e4193a12a8a5758946a114
#
_entry.id   65ff1f1639e4193a12a8a5758946a114
#
_cell.length_a   1.000
_cell.length_b   1.000
_cell.length_c   1.000
_cell.angle_alpha   90.00
_cell.angle_beta   90.00
_cell.angle_gamma   90.00
#
_symmetry.space_group_name_H-M   'P 1'
#
loop_
_entity.id
_entity.type
_entity.pdbx_description
1 polymer ?
#
loop_
_entity_poly.entity_id
_entity_poly.type
_entity_poly.pdbx_seq_one_letter_code
_entity_poly.pdbx_strand_id
1 'polypeptide(L)'
;MPIARQGGILHSQNKGIATVTFPRTDRIRSFVLRAGRTTAGQQRAINDLGPQFLVPFQDTVLDLPQTFNGSSHPKILEIGFGMGETTAKIAALRAEDDFLAIEVHPPGVGALLKLIGENNLTNLRLIRHDAVEVLEKMLAPNSLDGIHIYFADPWHKKRHHKRRLIQAEFVKLLVSRLKPGAYLHLATDWHNYAEQMLLVLNTESALVNTSTEQVQVETFTAEDVAKSEDSKEFRPTLEQLSAQHPGYVERPAYRPITKFENRGIKLGHGVWDLVYKKK
;
A
#
# COMPACT_ATOMS: atom_id res chain seq x y z
N MET A 1 1.52 -8.00 -69.01
CA MET A 1 2.16 -7.41 -67.83
C MET A 1 1.12 -7.33 -66.73
N PRO A 2 1.19 -8.13 -65.65
CA PRO A 2 0.25 -8.04 -64.55
C PRO A 2 0.77 -7.09 -63.48
N ILE A 3 -0.12 -6.24 -62.97
CA ILE A 3 0.11 -5.27 -61.91
C ILE A 3 0.13 -5.98 -60.57
N ALA A 4 1.23 -5.89 -59.84
CA ALA A 4 1.37 -6.44 -58.51
C ALA A 4 0.59 -5.58 -57.48
N ARG A 5 -0.38 -6.19 -56.77
CA ARG A 5 -1.02 -5.59 -55.60
C ARG A 5 -0.05 -5.75 -54.38
N GLN A 6 0.45 -4.63 -53.89
CA GLN A 6 1.14 -4.59 -52.60
C GLN A 6 0.05 -4.60 -51.52
N GLY A 7 -0.06 -5.73 -50.81
CA GLY A 7 -0.82 -5.89 -49.59
C GLY A 7 -0.01 -5.34 -48.40
N GLY A 8 -0.36 -4.14 -47.96
CA GLY A 8 0.19 -3.61 -46.70
C GLY A 8 -0.34 -4.37 -45.51
N ILE A 9 0.54 -5.11 -44.83
CA ILE A 9 0.26 -5.74 -43.55
C ILE A 9 0.32 -4.63 -42.48
N LEU A 10 -0.82 -4.16 -42.05
CA LEU A 10 -0.93 -3.33 -40.84
C LEU A 10 -0.57 -4.21 -39.63
N HIS A 11 0.67 -4.13 -39.17
CA HIS A 11 1.04 -4.62 -37.86
C HIS A 11 0.37 -3.74 -36.81
N SER A 12 -0.76 -4.20 -36.28
CA SER A 12 -1.34 -3.73 -35.03
C SER A 12 -0.28 -3.95 -33.93
N GLN A 13 0.45 -2.91 -33.59
CA GLN A 13 1.29 -2.90 -32.39
C GLN A 13 0.38 -2.89 -31.18
N ASN A 14 0.16 -4.08 -30.64
CA ASN A 14 -0.48 -4.27 -29.33
C ASN A 14 0.49 -3.69 -28.28
N LYS A 15 0.35 -2.39 -27.96
CA LYS A 15 1.07 -1.74 -26.85
C LYS A 15 0.49 -2.23 -25.52
N GLY A 16 0.67 -3.52 -25.24
CA GLY A 16 0.42 -4.08 -23.92
C GLY A 16 1.38 -3.44 -22.91
N ILE A 17 0.94 -3.33 -21.67
CA ILE A 17 1.82 -2.95 -20.56
C ILE A 17 3.06 -3.83 -20.66
N ALA A 18 4.24 -3.20 -20.73
CA ALA A 18 5.50 -3.92 -20.69
C ALA A 18 5.49 -4.90 -19.52
N THR A 19 5.85 -6.15 -19.79
CA THR A 19 5.96 -7.16 -18.73
C THR A 19 7.04 -6.68 -17.76
N VAL A 20 6.64 -6.22 -16.56
CA VAL A 20 7.60 -5.85 -15.52
C VAL A 20 8.23 -7.15 -15.05
N THR A 21 9.49 -7.36 -15.40
CA THR A 21 10.32 -8.44 -14.87
C THR A 21 10.99 -7.90 -13.62
N PHE A 22 10.66 -8.46 -12.47
CA PHE A 22 11.36 -8.12 -11.24
C PHE A 22 12.68 -8.89 -11.22
N PRO A 23 13.84 -8.22 -11.05
CA PRO A 23 15.12 -8.90 -10.95
C PRO A 23 15.11 -9.89 -9.77
N ARG A 24 15.89 -10.98 -9.89
CA ARG A 24 16.16 -11.86 -8.75
C ARG A 24 16.98 -11.08 -7.73
N THR A 25 16.37 -10.79 -6.60
CA THR A 25 17.05 -10.20 -5.43
C THR A 25 17.21 -11.27 -4.36
N ASP A 26 18.27 -11.21 -3.57
CA ASP A 26 18.44 -12.09 -2.39
C ASP A 26 17.43 -11.75 -1.29
N ARG A 27 16.71 -10.64 -1.44
CA ARG A 27 15.68 -10.18 -0.52
C ARG A 27 14.42 -11.03 -0.62
N ILE A 28 13.89 -11.45 0.52
CA ILE A 28 12.60 -12.14 0.60
C ILE A 28 11.49 -11.13 0.28
N ARG A 29 10.74 -11.39 -0.79
CA ARG A 29 9.61 -10.54 -1.19
C ARG A 29 8.41 -10.74 -0.30
N SER A 30 7.75 -9.64 0.06
CA SER A 30 6.51 -9.60 0.84
C SER A 30 5.26 -9.97 0.03
N PHE A 31 5.37 -10.12 -1.28
CA PHE A 31 4.27 -10.41 -2.19
C PHE A 31 4.55 -11.63 -3.07
N VAL A 32 3.48 -12.16 -3.66
CA VAL A 32 3.54 -13.18 -4.71
C VAL A 32 2.92 -12.61 -5.98
N LEU A 33 3.69 -12.62 -7.07
CA LEU A 33 3.14 -12.28 -8.38
C LEU A 33 2.18 -13.40 -8.80
N ARG A 34 0.88 -13.13 -8.77
CA ARG A 34 -0.12 -14.00 -9.34
C ARG A 34 -0.40 -13.52 -10.76
N ALA A 35 -0.44 -14.45 -11.72
CA ALA A 35 -0.88 -14.17 -13.07
C ALA A 35 -2.40 -13.88 -13.07
N GLY A 36 -2.77 -12.65 -12.73
CA GLY A 36 -4.16 -12.19 -12.85
C GLY A 36 -4.43 -11.71 -14.27
N ARG A 37 -5.58 -12.10 -14.83
CA ARG A 37 -6.02 -11.53 -16.12
C ARG A 37 -6.65 -10.16 -15.87
N THR A 38 -6.21 -9.16 -16.61
CA THR A 38 -6.91 -7.87 -16.69
C THR A 38 -8.19 -8.06 -17.51
N THR A 39 -9.28 -7.45 -17.07
CA THR A 39 -10.52 -7.38 -17.85
C THR A 39 -10.34 -6.41 -19.04
N ALA A 40 -11.21 -6.52 -20.05
CA ALA A 40 -11.17 -5.60 -21.19
C ALA A 40 -11.35 -4.13 -20.76
N GLY A 41 -12.15 -3.86 -19.72
CA GLY A 41 -12.33 -2.51 -19.17
C GLY A 41 -11.08 -1.99 -18.47
N GLN A 42 -10.40 -2.83 -17.67
CA GLN A 42 -9.13 -2.48 -17.04
C GLN A 42 -8.03 -2.23 -18.07
N GLN A 43 -7.98 -3.06 -19.14
CA GLN A 43 -6.99 -2.87 -20.19
C GLN A 43 -7.23 -1.57 -20.96
N ARG A 44 -8.51 -1.21 -21.25
CA ARG A 44 -8.83 0.10 -21.84
C ARG A 44 -8.36 1.24 -20.94
N ALA A 45 -8.70 1.21 -19.64
CA ALA A 45 -8.27 2.24 -18.71
C ALA A 45 -6.73 2.40 -18.67
N ILE A 46 -5.99 1.30 -18.75
CA ILE A 46 -4.52 1.33 -18.82
C ILE A 46 -4.05 2.03 -20.11
N ASN A 47 -4.66 1.73 -21.25
CA ASN A 47 -4.28 2.31 -22.53
C ASN A 47 -4.63 3.80 -22.61
N ASP A 48 -5.79 4.18 -22.10
CA ASP A 48 -6.34 5.53 -22.26
C ASP A 48 -5.80 6.50 -21.19
N LEU A 49 -5.73 6.04 -19.93
CA LEU A 49 -5.35 6.87 -18.78
C LEU A 49 -3.93 6.62 -18.30
N GLY A 50 -3.34 5.46 -18.63
CA GLY A 50 -1.97 5.13 -18.25
C GLY A 50 -0.95 6.19 -18.62
N PRO A 51 -0.94 6.76 -19.83
CA PRO A 51 0.01 7.81 -20.23
C PRO A 51 0.01 9.04 -19.31
N GLN A 52 -1.12 9.36 -18.68
CA GLN A 52 -1.26 10.50 -17.77
C GLN A 52 -0.98 10.16 -16.32
N PHE A 53 -1.37 8.97 -15.86
CA PHE A 53 -1.39 8.63 -14.44
C PHE A 53 -0.34 7.60 -14.01
N LEU A 54 0.21 6.80 -14.95
CA LEU A 54 1.27 5.84 -14.64
C LEU A 54 2.64 6.51 -14.72
N VAL A 55 3.37 6.46 -13.62
CA VAL A 55 4.77 6.85 -13.54
C VAL A 55 5.61 5.58 -13.74
N PRO A 56 6.43 5.50 -14.79
CA PRO A 56 7.32 4.37 -15.01
C PRO A 56 8.35 4.26 -13.87
N PHE A 57 8.67 3.02 -13.49
CA PHE A 57 9.82 2.82 -12.61
C PHE A 57 11.11 3.29 -13.28
N GLN A 58 11.92 4.01 -12.54
CA GLN A 58 13.23 4.52 -13.00
C GLN A 58 14.23 4.48 -11.83
N ASP A 59 15.51 4.34 -12.14
CA ASP A 59 16.59 4.35 -11.13
C ASP A 59 17.09 5.78 -10.87
N THR A 60 16.14 6.71 -10.72
CA THR A 60 16.41 8.13 -10.42
C THR A 60 15.30 8.68 -9.53
N VAL A 61 15.66 9.64 -8.68
CA VAL A 61 14.72 10.28 -7.78
C VAL A 61 13.68 11.09 -8.56
N LEU A 62 12.39 10.93 -8.19
CA LEU A 62 11.28 11.70 -8.74
C LEU A 62 11.28 13.13 -8.19
N ASP A 63 11.06 14.08 -9.07
CA ASP A 63 10.55 15.40 -8.71
C ASP A 63 9.04 15.25 -8.42
N LEU A 64 8.68 15.12 -7.13
CA LEU A 64 7.28 14.91 -6.73
C LEU A 64 6.38 16.09 -7.11
N PRO A 65 6.74 17.37 -6.88
CA PRO A 65 5.99 18.50 -7.42
C PRO A 65 5.72 18.39 -8.91
N GLN A 66 6.74 18.15 -9.72
CA GLN A 66 6.60 18.02 -11.17
C GLN A 66 5.75 16.80 -11.57
N THR A 67 5.86 15.70 -10.84
CA THR A 67 5.03 14.49 -11.05
C THR A 67 3.53 14.80 -10.90
N PHE A 68 3.18 15.78 -10.07
CA PHE A 68 1.82 16.29 -9.85
C PHE A 68 1.58 17.66 -10.48
N ASN A 69 2.15 17.93 -11.66
CA ASN A 69 1.95 19.14 -12.46
C ASN A 69 2.30 20.44 -11.72
N GLY A 70 3.33 20.43 -10.89
CA GLY A 70 3.76 21.58 -10.09
C GLY A 70 2.99 21.80 -8.78
N SER A 71 2.17 20.83 -8.37
CA SER A 71 1.40 20.91 -7.12
C SER A 71 2.29 21.02 -5.88
N SER A 72 1.92 21.93 -4.97
CA SER A 72 2.53 22.07 -3.64
C SER A 72 1.79 21.33 -2.52
N HIS A 73 0.73 20.60 -2.85
CA HIS A 73 -0.05 19.81 -1.89
C HIS A 73 0.83 18.79 -1.15
N PRO A 74 0.44 18.37 0.05
CA PRO A 74 1.10 17.25 0.76
C PRO A 74 1.19 15.99 -0.11
N LYS A 75 2.32 15.30 -0.04
CA LYS A 75 2.59 14.08 -0.82
C LYS A 75 2.38 12.85 0.05
N ILE A 76 1.36 12.06 -0.24
CA ILE A 76 1.00 10.85 0.47
C ILE A 76 1.34 9.64 -0.39
N LEU A 77 2.08 8.69 0.18
CA LEU A 77 2.38 7.42 -0.46
C LEU A 77 1.40 6.35 0.02
N GLU A 78 0.77 5.61 -0.88
CA GLU A 78 0.05 4.38 -0.53
C GLU A 78 0.76 3.16 -1.12
N ILE A 79 1.01 2.14 -0.27
CA ILE A 79 1.68 0.90 -0.66
C ILE A 79 0.69 -0.27 -0.63
N GLY A 80 0.49 -0.92 -1.78
CA GLY A 80 -0.38 -2.07 -1.91
C GLY A 80 -1.86 -1.71 -2.00
N PHE A 81 -2.23 -0.82 -2.91
CA PHE A 81 -3.61 -0.34 -3.05
C PHE A 81 -4.61 -1.40 -3.55
N GLY A 82 -4.16 -2.61 -3.92
CA GLY A 82 -5.02 -3.69 -4.37
C GLY A 82 -5.88 -3.29 -5.58
N MET A 83 -7.21 -3.35 -5.45
CA MET A 83 -8.14 -2.92 -6.52
C MET A 83 -8.44 -1.41 -6.52
N GLY A 84 -7.90 -0.67 -5.56
CA GLY A 84 -7.89 0.79 -5.52
C GLY A 84 -9.20 1.46 -5.08
N GLU A 85 -10.23 0.71 -4.66
CA GLU A 85 -11.51 1.32 -4.22
C GLU A 85 -11.33 2.25 -3.00
N THR A 86 -10.49 1.85 -2.06
CA THR A 86 -10.17 2.65 -0.87
C THR A 86 -9.34 3.86 -1.24
N THR A 87 -8.32 3.67 -2.05
CA THR A 87 -7.43 4.72 -2.57
C THR A 87 -8.21 5.82 -3.29
N ALA A 88 -9.09 5.43 -4.23
CA ALA A 88 -9.92 6.39 -4.97
C ALA A 88 -10.85 7.20 -4.06
N LYS A 89 -11.45 6.55 -3.05
CA LYS A 89 -12.30 7.23 -2.06
C LYS A 89 -11.51 8.20 -1.18
N ILE A 90 -10.32 7.80 -0.71
CA ILE A 90 -9.45 8.67 0.09
C ILE A 90 -8.99 9.86 -0.73
N ALA A 91 -8.56 9.65 -1.98
CA ALA A 91 -8.14 10.72 -2.86
C ALA A 91 -9.27 11.72 -3.17
N ALA A 92 -10.52 11.24 -3.33
CA ALA A 92 -11.67 12.11 -3.49
C ALA A 92 -12.01 12.91 -2.23
N LEU A 93 -11.90 12.29 -1.04
CA LEU A 93 -12.15 12.96 0.26
C LEU A 93 -11.05 13.96 0.64
N ARG A 94 -9.84 13.76 0.17
CA ARG A 94 -8.66 14.57 0.50
C ARG A 94 -8.09 15.18 -0.78
N ALA A 95 -8.90 16.00 -1.45
CA ALA A 95 -8.55 16.63 -2.73
C ALA A 95 -7.34 17.59 -2.63
N GLU A 96 -7.03 18.06 -1.43
CA GLU A 96 -5.88 18.92 -1.13
C GLU A 96 -4.58 18.14 -0.87
N ASP A 97 -4.57 16.81 -1.06
CA ASP A 97 -3.39 15.97 -0.98
C ASP A 97 -3.13 15.29 -2.33
N ASP A 98 -1.87 15.08 -2.64
CA ASP A 98 -1.42 14.32 -3.81
C ASP A 98 -1.02 12.90 -3.39
N PHE A 99 -1.57 11.90 -4.05
CA PHE A 99 -1.36 10.49 -3.73
C PHE A 99 -0.49 9.80 -4.77
N LEU A 100 0.65 9.28 -4.34
CA LEU A 100 1.46 8.34 -5.11
C LEU A 100 1.13 6.92 -4.64
N ALA A 101 0.56 6.09 -5.51
CA ALA A 101 0.10 4.76 -5.14
C ALA A 101 0.93 3.67 -5.83
N ILE A 102 1.40 2.69 -5.06
CA ILE A 102 2.26 1.59 -5.56
C ILE A 102 1.51 0.27 -5.49
N GLU A 103 1.54 -0.49 -6.57
CA GLU A 103 1.00 -1.85 -6.63
C GLU A 103 1.80 -2.71 -7.61
N VAL A 104 1.96 -3.98 -7.31
CA VAL A 104 2.64 -4.95 -8.19
C VAL A 104 1.69 -5.68 -9.14
N HIS A 105 0.39 -5.72 -8.80
CA HIS A 105 -0.61 -6.54 -9.46
C HIS A 105 -1.31 -5.79 -10.61
N PRO A 106 -1.11 -6.19 -11.88
CA PRO A 106 -1.64 -5.46 -13.04
C PRO A 106 -3.16 -5.22 -13.03
N PRO A 107 -4.03 -6.19 -12.64
CA PRO A 107 -5.46 -5.94 -12.55
C PRO A 107 -5.84 -4.83 -11.56
N GLY A 108 -5.09 -4.68 -10.46
CA GLY A 108 -5.28 -3.58 -9.51
C GLY A 108 -5.00 -2.22 -10.13
N VAL A 109 -3.88 -2.12 -10.85
CA VAL A 109 -3.53 -0.89 -11.58
C VAL A 109 -4.63 -0.50 -12.58
N GLY A 110 -5.12 -1.46 -13.38
CA GLY A 110 -6.20 -1.20 -14.32
C GLY A 110 -7.53 -0.83 -13.64
N ALA A 111 -7.80 -1.41 -12.46
CA ALA A 111 -8.99 -1.09 -11.69
C ALA A 111 -8.93 0.34 -11.11
N LEU A 112 -7.79 0.73 -10.53
CA LEU A 112 -7.65 2.09 -9.99
C LEU A 112 -7.65 3.14 -11.11
N LEU A 113 -7.02 2.90 -12.26
CA LEU A 113 -7.11 3.80 -13.42
C LEU A 113 -8.55 3.99 -13.88
N LYS A 114 -9.34 2.92 -13.91
CA LYS A 114 -10.77 3.01 -14.23
C LYS A 114 -11.51 3.89 -13.22
N LEU A 115 -11.26 3.72 -11.92
CA LEU A 115 -11.86 4.54 -10.86
C LEU A 115 -11.42 6.01 -10.94
N ILE A 116 -10.18 6.29 -11.33
CA ILE A 116 -9.69 7.65 -11.59
C ILE A 116 -10.52 8.32 -12.68
N GLY A 117 -10.74 7.63 -13.80
CA GLY A 117 -11.56 8.18 -14.88
C GLY A 117 -13.04 8.35 -14.49
N GLU A 118 -13.63 7.36 -13.82
CA GLU A 118 -15.04 7.39 -13.39
C GLU A 118 -15.34 8.51 -12.37
N ASN A 119 -14.35 8.85 -11.53
CA ASN A 119 -14.50 9.87 -10.49
C ASN A 119 -13.78 11.19 -10.80
N ASN A 120 -13.20 11.33 -12.00
CA ASN A 120 -12.45 12.50 -12.44
C ASN A 120 -11.35 12.93 -11.45
N LEU A 121 -10.63 11.95 -10.88
CA LEU A 121 -9.57 12.23 -9.91
C LEU A 121 -8.31 12.75 -10.63
N THR A 122 -7.73 13.83 -10.12
CA THR A 122 -6.53 14.47 -10.69
C THR A 122 -5.30 14.35 -9.81
N ASN A 123 -5.51 14.10 -8.53
CA ASN A 123 -4.50 14.09 -7.46
C ASN A 123 -3.91 12.70 -7.18
N LEU A 124 -3.97 11.78 -8.15
CA LEU A 124 -3.39 10.43 -8.07
C LEU A 124 -2.30 10.24 -9.13
N ARG A 125 -1.23 9.52 -8.76
CA ARG A 125 -0.26 8.91 -9.68
C ARG A 125 0.04 7.50 -9.21
N LEU A 126 0.29 6.59 -10.15
CA LEU A 126 0.46 5.18 -9.87
C LEU A 126 1.83 4.69 -10.33
N ILE A 127 2.47 3.83 -9.55
CA ILE A 127 3.66 3.10 -9.95
C ILE A 127 3.37 1.61 -9.86
N ARG A 128 3.59 0.88 -10.95
CA ARG A 128 3.52 -0.58 -10.93
C ARG A 128 4.90 -1.17 -10.71
N HIS A 129 5.32 -1.28 -9.46
CA HIS A 129 6.63 -1.85 -9.12
C HIS A 129 6.69 -2.34 -7.67
N ASP A 130 7.81 -2.98 -7.27
CA ASP A 130 8.09 -3.32 -5.88
C ASP A 130 8.30 -2.04 -5.06
N ALA A 131 7.51 -1.89 -3.99
CA ALA A 131 7.53 -0.69 -3.16
C ALA A 131 8.90 -0.41 -2.53
N VAL A 132 9.67 -1.45 -2.18
CA VAL A 132 11.01 -1.25 -1.62
C VAL A 132 11.95 -0.63 -2.65
N GLU A 133 11.93 -1.10 -3.88
CA GLU A 133 12.76 -0.54 -4.96
C GLU A 133 12.34 0.90 -5.29
N VAL A 134 11.02 1.19 -5.28
CA VAL A 134 10.52 2.56 -5.46
C VAL A 134 10.99 3.48 -4.34
N LEU A 135 10.85 3.04 -3.08
CA LEU A 135 11.33 3.80 -1.91
C LEU A 135 12.84 4.07 -2.00
N GLU A 136 13.64 3.07 -2.36
CA GLU A 136 15.09 3.18 -2.42
C GLU A 136 15.57 4.09 -3.56
N LYS A 137 14.95 3.98 -4.74
CA LYS A 137 15.45 4.57 -5.99
C LYS A 137 14.75 5.86 -6.41
N MET A 138 13.43 5.93 -6.18
CA MET A 138 12.61 7.00 -6.75
C MET A 138 12.18 8.07 -5.74
N LEU A 139 12.31 7.83 -4.43
CA LEU A 139 11.87 8.78 -3.41
C LEU A 139 13.04 9.35 -2.63
N ALA A 140 13.12 10.68 -2.56
CA ALA A 140 14.13 11.37 -1.77
C ALA A 140 13.89 11.18 -0.26
N PRO A 141 14.93 11.23 0.58
CA PRO A 141 14.75 11.35 2.02
C PRO A 141 13.89 12.58 2.38
N ASN A 142 13.05 12.47 3.40
CA ASN A 142 12.18 13.55 3.90
C ASN A 142 11.32 14.20 2.80
N SER A 143 10.73 13.42 1.90
CA SER A 143 9.94 13.92 0.78
C SER A 143 8.43 13.70 0.95
N LEU A 144 8.01 12.83 1.87
CA LEU A 144 6.61 12.44 2.05
C LEU A 144 6.00 13.07 3.30
N ASP A 145 4.74 13.49 3.18
CA ASP A 145 3.92 14.03 4.26
C ASP A 145 3.09 12.95 4.97
N GLY A 146 2.95 11.78 4.34
CA GLY A 146 2.30 10.62 4.94
C GLY A 146 2.53 9.34 4.14
N ILE A 147 2.37 8.20 4.82
CA ILE A 147 2.41 6.88 4.19
C ILE A 147 1.22 6.04 4.67
N HIS A 148 0.53 5.39 3.75
CA HIS A 148 -0.57 4.47 3.99
C HIS A 148 -0.18 3.05 3.60
N ILE A 149 -0.44 2.07 4.49
CA ILE A 149 -0.27 0.64 4.22
C ILE A 149 -1.45 -0.10 4.83
N TYR A 150 -2.43 -0.48 4.00
CA TYR A 150 -3.66 -1.08 4.48
C TYR A 150 -3.77 -2.54 4.04
N PHE A 151 -4.07 -3.43 4.98
CA PHE A 151 -4.36 -4.85 4.76
C PHE A 151 -3.28 -5.58 3.96
N ALA A 152 -2.00 -5.26 4.25
CA ALA A 152 -0.87 -6.01 3.70
C ALA A 152 -0.99 -7.51 4.08
N ASP A 153 -0.51 -8.40 3.20
CA ASP A 153 -0.58 -9.85 3.39
C ASP A 153 -0.08 -10.28 4.78
N PRO A 154 -0.92 -10.89 5.64
CA PRO A 154 -0.56 -11.25 7.00
C PRO A 154 0.31 -12.51 7.10
N TRP A 155 0.42 -13.30 6.02
CA TRP A 155 1.22 -14.53 5.97
C TRP A 155 0.97 -15.44 7.17
N HIS A 156 -0.24 -15.99 7.30
CA HIS A 156 -0.75 -16.71 8.48
C HIS A 156 0.18 -17.79 9.05
N LYS A 157 0.96 -18.49 8.19
CA LYS A 157 1.86 -19.57 8.66
C LYS A 157 3.15 -18.97 9.24
N LYS A 158 3.53 -19.34 10.45
CA LYS A 158 4.74 -18.88 11.17
C LYS A 158 6.00 -18.90 10.30
N ARG A 159 6.25 -19.98 9.54
CA ARG A 159 7.38 -20.07 8.59
C ARG A 159 7.38 -18.99 7.50
N HIS A 160 6.24 -18.28 7.27
CA HIS A 160 6.08 -17.22 6.29
C HIS A 160 6.11 -15.81 6.90
N HIS A 161 6.18 -15.63 8.22
CA HIS A 161 6.21 -14.32 8.88
C HIS A 161 7.38 -13.45 8.39
N LYS A 162 8.52 -14.08 8.03
CA LYS A 162 9.64 -13.39 7.38
C LYS A 162 9.29 -12.70 6.04
N ARG A 163 8.11 -13.00 5.47
CA ARG A 163 7.57 -12.36 4.26
C ARG A 163 6.67 -11.17 4.57
N ARG A 164 6.25 -10.98 5.82
CA ARG A 164 5.44 -9.82 6.21
C ARG A 164 6.16 -8.54 5.81
N LEU A 165 5.42 -7.57 5.28
CA LEU A 165 6.00 -6.33 4.78
C LEU A 165 6.60 -5.49 5.93
N ILE A 166 5.89 -5.41 7.06
CA ILE A 166 6.30 -4.60 8.21
C ILE A 166 7.35 -5.36 9.00
N GLN A 167 8.60 -5.04 8.71
CA GLN A 167 9.83 -5.51 9.37
C GLN A 167 10.69 -4.30 9.73
N ALA A 168 11.59 -4.42 10.70
CA ALA A 168 12.38 -3.30 11.19
C ALA A 168 13.13 -2.55 10.10
N GLU A 169 13.78 -3.25 9.17
CA GLU A 169 14.53 -2.60 8.08
C GLU A 169 13.61 -1.85 7.10
N PHE A 170 12.42 -2.39 6.84
CA PHE A 170 11.45 -1.70 6.00
C PHE A 170 10.87 -0.47 6.69
N VAL A 171 10.60 -0.52 7.99
CA VAL A 171 10.15 0.64 8.77
C VAL A 171 11.21 1.73 8.78
N LYS A 172 12.49 1.42 8.97
CA LYS A 172 13.58 2.40 8.84
C LYS A 172 13.59 3.07 7.47
N LEU A 173 13.38 2.29 6.40
CA LEU A 173 13.29 2.82 5.05
C LEU A 173 12.10 3.78 4.89
N LEU A 174 10.89 3.42 5.38
CA LEU A 174 9.72 4.28 5.38
C LEU A 174 9.99 5.60 6.11
N VAL A 175 10.52 5.50 7.33
CA VAL A 175 10.84 6.66 8.19
C VAL A 175 11.85 7.60 7.52
N SER A 176 12.83 7.04 6.79
CA SER A 176 13.80 7.87 6.06
C SER A 176 13.15 8.72 4.95
N ARG A 177 12.01 8.32 4.43
CA ARG A 177 11.26 9.05 3.37
C ARG A 177 10.25 10.04 3.92
N LEU A 178 9.78 9.86 5.15
CA LEU A 178 8.88 10.78 5.83
C LEU A 178 9.60 12.08 6.21
N LYS A 179 8.92 13.20 6.08
CA LYS A 179 9.32 14.50 6.67
C LYS A 179 9.19 14.43 8.20
N PRO A 180 9.92 15.25 8.97
CA PRO A 180 9.61 15.47 10.37
C PRO A 180 8.14 15.91 10.56
N GLY A 181 7.44 15.33 11.54
CA GLY A 181 6.00 15.56 11.78
C GLY A 181 5.04 14.81 10.86
N ALA A 182 5.54 14.23 9.77
CA ALA A 182 4.73 13.41 8.85
C ALA A 182 4.28 12.09 9.50
N TYR A 183 3.24 11.48 8.95
CA TYR A 183 2.61 10.34 9.58
C TYR A 183 2.77 9.04 8.77
N LEU A 184 2.71 7.91 9.50
CA LEU A 184 2.63 6.56 8.97
C LEU A 184 1.33 5.93 9.49
N HIS A 185 0.43 5.51 8.59
CA HIS A 185 -0.83 4.87 8.94
C HIS A 185 -0.90 3.46 8.37
N LEU A 186 -1.03 2.48 9.26
CA LEU A 186 -1.21 1.08 8.92
C LEU A 186 -2.58 0.59 9.40
N ALA A 187 -3.17 -0.35 8.66
CA ALA A 187 -4.36 -1.07 9.10
C ALA A 187 -4.25 -2.55 8.74
N THR A 188 -4.76 -3.41 9.62
CA THR A 188 -4.83 -4.86 9.39
C THR A 188 -6.05 -5.46 10.09
N ASP A 189 -6.60 -6.53 9.51
CA ASP A 189 -7.67 -7.35 10.09
C ASP A 189 -7.14 -8.65 10.73
N TRP A 190 -5.82 -8.77 10.87
CA TRP A 190 -5.15 -9.94 11.42
C TRP A 190 -4.45 -9.60 12.74
N HIS A 191 -5.02 -10.04 13.88
CA HIS A 191 -4.56 -9.69 15.23
C HIS A 191 -3.05 -9.92 15.44
N ASN A 192 -2.55 -11.12 15.19
CA ASN A 192 -1.12 -11.42 15.35
C ASN A 192 -0.20 -10.55 14.48
N TYR A 193 -0.70 -10.06 13.33
CA TYR A 193 0.09 -9.12 12.53
C TYR A 193 0.00 -7.70 13.08
N ALA A 194 -1.14 -7.31 13.66
CA ALA A 194 -1.29 -6.04 14.37
C ALA A 194 -0.29 -5.94 15.55
N GLU A 195 -0.18 -7.00 16.35
CA GLU A 195 0.79 -7.09 17.45
C GLU A 195 2.24 -6.96 16.95
N GLN A 196 2.59 -7.69 15.88
CA GLN A 196 3.92 -7.56 15.27
C GLN A 196 4.17 -6.14 14.74
N MET A 197 3.18 -5.52 14.06
CA MET A 197 3.29 -4.15 13.58
C MET A 197 3.56 -3.19 14.74
N LEU A 198 2.77 -3.29 15.82
CA LEU A 198 2.92 -2.46 17.00
C LEU A 198 4.33 -2.61 17.61
N LEU A 199 4.78 -3.85 17.79
CA LEU A 199 6.12 -4.13 18.33
C LEU A 199 7.22 -3.52 17.46
N VAL A 200 7.18 -3.75 16.15
CA VAL A 200 8.21 -3.26 15.23
C VAL A 200 8.22 -1.73 15.18
N LEU A 201 7.04 -1.08 15.13
CA LEU A 201 6.94 0.38 15.09
C LEU A 201 7.40 1.02 16.39
N ASN A 202 7.11 0.44 17.55
CA ASN A 202 7.56 0.93 18.86
C ASN A 202 9.08 0.82 19.05
N THR A 203 9.77 -0.09 18.34
CA THR A 203 11.24 -0.18 18.38
C THR A 203 11.94 0.88 17.54
N GLU A 204 11.22 1.57 16.64
CA GLU A 204 11.79 2.64 15.81
C GLU A 204 11.79 3.97 16.58
N SER A 205 12.97 4.37 17.03
CA SER A 205 13.15 5.54 17.91
C SER A 205 12.71 6.88 17.29
N ALA A 206 12.69 6.97 15.96
CA ALA A 206 12.25 8.15 15.23
C ALA A 206 10.73 8.26 15.10
N LEU A 207 9.96 7.26 15.55
CA LEU A 207 8.50 7.27 15.53
C LEU A 207 7.92 7.53 16.92
N VAL A 208 6.74 8.16 16.95
CA VAL A 208 5.89 8.32 18.13
C VAL A 208 4.50 7.80 17.79
N ASN A 209 4.01 6.89 18.61
CA ASN A 209 2.62 6.42 18.52
C ASN A 209 1.67 7.57 18.85
N THR A 210 0.61 7.75 18.07
CA THR A 210 -0.38 8.81 18.28
C THR A 210 -1.58 8.36 19.13
N SER A 211 -1.62 7.09 19.58
CA SER A 211 -2.61 6.64 20.54
C SER A 211 -2.52 7.46 21.83
N THR A 212 -3.65 7.89 22.38
CA THR A 212 -3.72 8.69 23.60
C THR A 212 -3.53 7.83 24.86
N GLU A 213 -3.62 6.52 24.75
CA GLU A 213 -3.33 5.60 25.83
C GLU A 213 -1.82 5.33 25.89
N GLN A 214 -1.20 5.62 27.02
CA GLN A 214 0.20 5.27 27.26
C GLN A 214 0.34 3.74 27.21
N VAL A 215 0.99 3.25 26.16
CA VAL A 215 1.41 1.85 26.09
C VAL A 215 2.48 1.65 27.16
N GLN A 216 2.15 1.00 28.26
CA GLN A 216 3.17 0.27 29.00
C GLN A 216 3.61 -0.87 28.08
N VAL A 217 4.81 -0.74 27.53
CA VAL A 217 5.42 -1.79 26.73
C VAL A 217 5.69 -2.96 27.67
N GLU A 218 4.71 -3.86 27.81
CA GLU A 218 5.07 -5.22 28.21
C GLU A 218 5.95 -5.72 27.08
N THR A 219 7.19 -6.04 27.41
CA THR A 219 8.15 -6.60 26.50
C THR A 219 7.70 -8.00 26.11
N PHE A 220 6.89 -8.08 25.05
CA PHE A 220 6.52 -9.35 24.44
C PHE A 220 7.80 -9.96 23.85
N THR A 221 8.18 -11.09 24.38
CA THR A 221 9.30 -11.86 23.85
C THR A 221 8.89 -12.56 22.57
N ALA A 222 9.87 -12.96 21.74
CA ALA A 222 9.60 -13.79 20.56
C ALA A 222 8.83 -15.09 20.91
N GLU A 223 8.93 -15.58 22.15
CA GLU A 223 8.19 -16.72 22.69
C GLU A 223 6.70 -16.39 22.94
N ASP A 224 6.38 -15.16 23.37
CA ASP A 224 5.00 -14.74 23.59
C ASP A 224 4.22 -14.62 22.28
N VAL A 225 4.88 -14.12 21.24
CA VAL A 225 4.35 -14.13 19.86
C VAL A 225 4.15 -15.56 19.37
N ALA A 226 5.02 -16.51 19.75
CA ALA A 226 4.91 -17.92 19.38
C ALA A 226 3.73 -18.64 20.07
N LYS A 227 3.42 -18.27 21.32
CA LYS A 227 2.33 -18.89 22.10
C LYS A 227 0.94 -18.43 21.64
N SER A 228 0.80 -17.20 21.12
CA SER A 228 -0.48 -16.68 20.62
C SER A 228 -0.99 -17.40 19.35
N GLU A 229 -0.10 -18.05 18.60
CA GLU A 229 -0.44 -18.75 17.36
C GLU A 229 -1.05 -20.15 17.56
N ASP A 230 -0.80 -20.80 18.70
CA ASP A 230 -1.30 -22.16 18.97
C ASP A 230 -2.70 -22.18 19.59
N SER A 231 -3.24 -21.06 20.04
CA SER A 231 -4.57 -21.00 20.62
C SER A 231 -5.64 -20.80 19.53
N LYS A 232 -6.21 -21.91 19.06
CA LYS A 232 -7.41 -21.92 18.18
C LYS A 232 -8.66 -21.30 18.86
N GLU A 233 -8.59 -20.87 20.10
CA GLU A 233 -9.72 -20.48 20.93
C GLU A 233 -9.87 -18.98 21.20
N PHE A 234 -8.86 -18.16 20.87
CA PHE A 234 -8.99 -16.72 21.12
C PHE A 234 -9.69 -16.01 19.96
N ARG A 235 -11.00 -15.91 20.04
CA ARG A 235 -11.80 -14.96 19.24
C ARG A 235 -12.16 -13.78 20.14
N PRO A 236 -11.51 -12.63 19.99
CA PRO A 236 -11.89 -11.44 20.77
C PRO A 236 -13.36 -11.09 20.47
N THR A 237 -14.12 -10.72 21.50
CA THR A 237 -15.48 -10.20 21.35
C THR A 237 -15.46 -8.83 20.69
N LEU A 238 -16.58 -8.39 20.09
CA LEU A 238 -16.71 -7.04 19.50
C LEU A 238 -16.34 -5.92 20.48
N GLU A 239 -16.56 -6.10 21.78
CA GLU A 239 -16.15 -5.16 22.84
C GLU A 239 -14.64 -5.14 23.07
N GLN A 240 -13.96 -6.29 22.91
CA GLN A 240 -12.49 -6.39 22.98
C GLN A 240 -11.82 -5.88 21.70
N LEU A 241 -12.57 -5.73 20.62
CA LEU A 241 -12.13 -5.23 19.33
C LEU A 241 -12.31 -3.70 19.19
N SER A 242 -13.04 -3.08 20.12
CA SER A 242 -13.16 -1.62 20.19
C SER A 242 -11.86 -1.01 20.72
N ALA A 243 -11.57 0.21 20.33
CA ALA A 243 -10.36 1.01 20.44
C ALA A 243 -9.61 1.10 21.80
N GLN A 244 -9.79 0.17 22.70
CA GLN A 244 -9.18 0.19 24.06
C GLN A 244 -7.88 -0.58 24.19
N HIS A 245 -7.33 -1.11 23.08
CA HIS A 245 -6.00 -1.71 23.15
C HIS A 245 -4.93 -0.61 23.10
N PRO A 246 -4.05 -0.56 24.12
CA PRO A 246 -2.97 0.44 24.13
C PRO A 246 -2.14 0.34 22.85
N GLY A 247 -2.01 1.45 22.13
CA GLY A 247 -1.19 1.55 20.91
C GLY A 247 -1.93 1.50 19.59
N TYR A 248 -3.20 1.14 19.56
CA TYR A 248 -4.08 1.27 18.40
C TYR A 248 -4.92 2.54 18.50
N VAL A 249 -5.34 3.06 17.35
CA VAL A 249 -6.20 4.25 17.28
C VAL A 249 -7.58 3.88 16.72
N GLU A 250 -8.56 4.70 16.99
CA GLU A 250 -9.83 4.62 16.26
C GLU A 250 -9.57 4.81 14.75
N ARG A 251 -10.36 4.15 13.92
CA ARG A 251 -10.24 4.28 12.47
C ARG A 251 -10.35 5.76 12.06
N PRO A 252 -9.31 6.38 11.48
CA PRO A 252 -9.38 7.76 11.06
C PRO A 252 -10.52 8.00 10.06
N ALA A 253 -11.23 9.12 10.16
CA ALA A 253 -12.40 9.44 9.36
C ALA A 253 -12.15 9.39 7.85
N TYR A 254 -10.93 9.71 7.41
CA TYR A 254 -10.55 9.65 5.99
C TYR A 254 -10.38 8.21 5.45
N ARG A 255 -10.19 7.19 6.31
CA ARG A 255 -10.10 5.80 5.88
C ARG A 255 -11.50 5.18 5.82
N PRO A 256 -12.08 4.97 4.63
CA PRO A 256 -13.40 4.36 4.51
C PRO A 256 -13.37 2.89 4.92
N ILE A 257 -14.51 2.38 5.37
CA ILE A 257 -14.67 0.94 5.60
C ILE A 257 -14.56 0.21 4.27
N THR A 258 -13.67 -0.78 4.20
CA THR A 258 -13.47 -1.60 3.02
C THR A 258 -14.52 -2.72 2.90
N LYS A 259 -14.67 -3.32 1.72
CA LYS A 259 -15.53 -4.51 1.55
C LYS A 259 -15.05 -5.70 2.40
N PHE A 260 -13.73 -5.85 2.54
CA PHE A 260 -13.11 -6.90 3.37
C PHE A 260 -13.43 -6.67 4.85
N GLU A 261 -13.27 -5.43 5.31
CA GLU A 261 -13.59 -5.00 6.66
C GLU A 261 -15.06 -5.24 7.01
N ASN A 262 -16.00 -4.84 6.13
CA ASN A 262 -17.42 -5.13 6.31
C ASN A 262 -17.73 -6.63 6.41
N ARG A 263 -17.04 -7.46 5.63
CA ARG A 263 -17.17 -8.92 5.72
C ARG A 263 -16.56 -9.44 7.02
N GLY A 264 -15.39 -8.93 7.41
CA GLY A 264 -14.70 -9.29 8.64
C GLY A 264 -15.55 -8.95 9.87
N ILE A 265 -16.09 -7.74 9.94
CA ILE A 265 -16.99 -7.28 11.01
C ILE A 265 -18.20 -8.21 11.17
N LYS A 266 -18.84 -8.61 10.06
CA LYS A 266 -19.97 -9.56 10.09
C LYS A 266 -19.57 -10.95 10.61
N LEU A 267 -18.30 -11.31 10.55
CA LEU A 267 -17.74 -12.57 11.04
C LEU A 267 -17.12 -12.42 12.45
N GLY A 268 -17.23 -11.23 13.08
CA GLY A 268 -16.67 -10.95 14.40
C GLY A 268 -15.15 -10.69 14.37
N HIS A 269 -14.60 -10.33 13.20
CA HIS A 269 -13.18 -9.95 13.09
C HIS A 269 -13.01 -8.46 13.41
N GLY A 270 -11.92 -8.11 14.10
CA GLY A 270 -11.52 -6.74 14.34
C GLY A 270 -10.65 -6.19 13.21
N VAL A 271 -10.51 -4.88 13.24
CA VAL A 271 -9.52 -4.15 12.45
C VAL A 271 -8.74 -3.25 13.37
N TRP A 272 -7.43 -3.28 13.25
CA TRP A 272 -6.48 -2.51 14.04
C TRP A 272 -5.85 -1.44 13.17
N ASP A 273 -6.09 -0.18 13.52
CA ASP A 273 -5.44 0.98 12.92
C ASP A 273 -4.28 1.44 13.82
N LEU A 274 -3.12 1.68 13.21
CA LEU A 274 -1.91 2.15 13.88
C LEU A 274 -1.46 3.45 13.18
N VAL A 275 -1.41 4.54 13.92
CA VAL A 275 -0.93 5.83 13.40
C VAL A 275 0.27 6.30 14.21
N TYR A 276 1.35 6.56 13.52
CA TYR A 276 2.60 7.07 14.09
C TYR A 276 2.99 8.37 13.42
N LYS A 277 3.70 9.23 14.15
CA LYS A 277 4.34 10.44 13.59
C LYS A 277 5.85 10.33 13.67
N LYS A 278 6.53 10.80 12.64
CA LYS A 278 7.98 10.98 12.70
C LYS A 278 8.31 12.18 13.60
N LYS A 279 9.30 12.00 14.49
CA LYS A 279 9.86 13.07 15.32
C LYS A 279 10.54 14.15 14.50
#